data_d3ae25d0aabb7b234ea7e103cb7e1a20
#
_entry.id   d3ae25d0aabb7b234ea7e103cb7e1a20
#
_cell.length_a   1.000
_cell.length_b   1.000
_cell.length_c   1.000
_cell.angle_alpha   90.00
_cell.angle_beta   90.00
_cell.angle_gamma   90.00
#
_symmetry.space_group_name_H-M   'P 1'
#
loop_
_entity.id
_entity.type
_entity.pdbx_description
1 polymer ?
#
loop_
_entity_poly.entity_id
_entity_poly.type
_entity_poly.pdbx_seq_one_letter_code
_entity_poly.pdbx_strand_id
1 'polypeptide(L)'
;MTTMNIQDPATQTATPRALEGVKVVEMGQLIAGPFCGKTLGEFGADVIKIEAPGAGDPLRNWRLIKEGTSVWWQVQSRNKRSVALDLRQQEAQSVARQLIAEADVLVENFRPGTLEGWGMSPEELHAINPGLVILRISGYGQTGPYRDLPGFGVIGEAMGGLRHLTAEPGRVPVRVGVSIGDTLAALHGVIGVMMALYHRKVNGGPGQVIDVALHEAVFNIMESLIPEYSAFGAVREAAGSALPGIAPSNAYPCQDGWVLVAGNGDSIFKRLMTAIGRQDLADAPDLADNAGRVQRVAEIDAAIGAWTQARSVQTVMDELGAARVPAGKVYTAKDIAEDPHYQAREMILTQRTRDGFELQVPGVVPKLSLTPGTVRSSAPHVGDDTDAVLAEIGLSAEQIAQLRAKGIVQ
;
A
#
# COMPACT_ATOMS: atom_id res chain seq x y z
N MET A 1 -47.35 24.99 -5.93
CA MET A 1 -46.69 24.49 -7.17
C MET A 1 -45.41 25.26 -7.35
N THR A 2 -44.33 24.72 -6.88
CA THR A 2 -42.99 25.34 -6.98
C THR A 2 -42.30 24.70 -8.17
N THR A 3 -42.11 25.44 -9.23
CA THR A 3 -41.42 25.01 -10.44
C THR A 3 -39.92 24.80 -10.11
N MET A 4 -39.44 23.56 -10.11
CA MET A 4 -38.04 23.25 -10.13
C MET A 4 -37.45 23.72 -11.47
N ASN A 5 -36.53 24.67 -11.40
CA ASN A 5 -35.70 25.06 -12.53
C ASN A 5 -34.72 23.92 -12.82
N ILE A 6 -34.92 23.19 -13.90
CA ILE A 6 -33.98 22.24 -14.45
C ILE A 6 -32.86 23.08 -15.07
N GLN A 7 -31.73 23.17 -14.36
CA GLN A 7 -30.51 23.72 -14.93
C GLN A 7 -29.94 22.74 -15.98
N ASP A 8 -29.59 23.32 -17.12
CA ASP A 8 -29.03 22.67 -18.30
C ASP A 8 -27.75 21.89 -17.90
N PRO A 9 -27.59 20.58 -18.22
CA PRO A 9 -26.41 19.78 -17.82
C PRO A 9 -25.11 20.14 -18.55
N ALA A 10 -25.11 21.15 -19.42
CA ALA A 10 -23.98 21.47 -20.30
C ALA A 10 -22.89 22.39 -19.71
N THR A 11 -22.95 22.79 -18.43
CA THR A 11 -22.01 23.78 -17.86
C THR A 11 -21.47 23.43 -16.46
N GLN A 12 -21.54 22.18 -16.03
CA GLN A 12 -20.74 21.76 -14.88
C GLN A 12 -19.31 21.52 -15.33
N THR A 13 -18.44 22.50 -15.15
CA THR A 13 -16.99 22.26 -15.20
C THR A 13 -16.68 21.16 -14.20
N ALA A 14 -16.20 20.01 -14.69
CA ALA A 14 -15.86 18.87 -13.84
C ALA A 14 -14.88 19.34 -12.74
N THR A 15 -15.16 19.01 -11.49
CA THR A 15 -14.27 19.34 -10.37
C THR A 15 -12.88 18.73 -10.67
N PRO A 16 -11.80 19.53 -10.63
CA PRO A 16 -10.46 19.03 -10.84
C PRO A 16 -10.14 17.92 -9.83
N ARG A 17 -9.42 16.90 -10.26
CA ARG A 17 -8.95 15.82 -9.36
C ARG A 17 -7.97 16.37 -8.32
N ALA A 18 -7.82 15.68 -7.19
CA ALA A 18 -7.02 16.16 -6.07
C ALA A 18 -5.57 16.51 -6.44
N LEU A 19 -4.97 15.75 -7.36
CA LEU A 19 -3.59 15.95 -7.85
C LEU A 19 -3.54 16.29 -9.34
N GLU A 20 -4.60 16.84 -9.90
CA GLU A 20 -4.60 17.27 -11.30
C GLU A 20 -3.56 18.36 -11.54
N GLY A 21 -2.76 18.19 -12.59
CA GLY A 21 -1.65 19.06 -12.91
C GLY A 21 -0.31 18.69 -12.24
N VAL A 22 -0.30 17.74 -11.31
CA VAL A 22 0.94 17.21 -10.72
C VAL A 22 1.57 16.21 -11.70
N LYS A 23 2.82 16.47 -12.11
CA LYS A 23 3.62 15.59 -12.97
C LYS A 23 4.58 14.74 -12.12
N VAL A 24 4.54 13.42 -12.30
CA VAL A 24 5.38 12.46 -11.57
C VAL A 24 6.22 11.66 -12.56
N VAL A 25 7.52 11.66 -12.37
CA VAL A 25 8.44 10.71 -13.03
C VAL A 25 8.72 9.57 -12.06
N GLU A 26 8.34 8.35 -12.44
CA GLU A 26 8.57 7.15 -11.66
C GLU A 26 9.67 6.32 -12.33
N MET A 27 10.82 6.21 -11.67
CA MET A 27 11.94 5.36 -12.08
C MET A 27 12.00 4.09 -11.22
N GLY A 28 11.16 4.01 -10.18
CA GLY A 28 11.08 2.88 -9.26
C GLY A 28 10.65 1.58 -9.93
N GLN A 29 11.04 0.45 -9.33
CA GLN A 29 10.75 -0.89 -9.83
C GLN A 29 10.04 -1.73 -8.78
N LEU A 30 9.38 -2.82 -9.22
CA LEU A 30 8.70 -3.80 -8.39
C LEU A 30 7.52 -3.21 -7.61
N ILE A 31 7.70 -2.92 -6.30
CA ILE A 31 6.55 -2.66 -5.43
C ILE A 31 6.57 -1.25 -4.84
N ALA A 32 7.58 -0.87 -4.08
CA ALA A 32 7.53 0.33 -3.25
C ALA A 32 7.37 1.62 -4.06
N GLY A 33 8.27 1.91 -5.01
CA GLY A 33 8.14 3.06 -5.92
C GLY A 33 6.87 3.00 -6.76
N PRO A 34 6.59 1.88 -7.47
CA PRO A 34 5.39 1.72 -8.27
C PRO A 34 4.07 1.84 -7.50
N PHE A 35 3.99 1.41 -6.24
CA PHE A 35 2.80 1.62 -5.41
C PHE A 35 2.60 3.10 -5.09
N CYS A 36 3.68 3.85 -4.85
CA CYS A 36 3.61 5.29 -4.64
C CYS A 36 3.06 5.99 -5.90
N GLY A 37 3.67 5.75 -7.08
CA GLY A 37 3.20 6.31 -8.34
C GLY A 37 1.76 5.92 -8.68
N LYS A 38 1.36 4.65 -8.43
CA LYS A 38 -0.03 4.21 -8.55
C LYS A 38 -0.96 5.08 -7.70
N THR A 39 -0.62 5.26 -6.42
CA THR A 39 -1.47 6.01 -5.50
C THR A 39 -1.61 7.47 -5.92
N LEU A 40 -0.53 8.14 -6.32
CA LEU A 40 -0.58 9.50 -6.85
C LEU A 40 -1.42 9.58 -8.14
N GLY A 41 -1.23 8.61 -9.05
CA GLY A 41 -2.00 8.51 -10.30
C GLY A 41 -3.49 8.30 -10.07
N GLU A 42 -3.90 7.52 -9.07
CA GLU A 42 -5.31 7.30 -8.72
C GLU A 42 -6.02 8.60 -8.34
N PHE A 43 -5.31 9.54 -7.73
CA PHE A 43 -5.85 10.86 -7.35
C PHE A 43 -5.61 11.96 -8.38
N GLY A 44 -5.13 11.62 -9.57
CA GLY A 44 -5.14 12.54 -10.70
C GLY A 44 -3.77 13.00 -11.21
N ALA A 45 -2.67 12.64 -10.54
CA ALA A 45 -1.35 12.95 -11.05
C ALA A 45 -1.11 12.29 -12.43
N ASP A 46 -0.33 12.96 -13.29
CA ASP A 46 0.20 12.40 -14.52
C ASP A 46 1.50 11.66 -14.19
N VAL A 47 1.46 10.34 -14.26
CA VAL A 47 2.59 9.50 -13.85
C VAL A 47 3.24 8.87 -15.07
N ILE A 48 4.47 9.28 -15.35
CA ILE A 48 5.35 8.73 -16.38
C ILE A 48 6.25 7.69 -15.70
N LYS A 49 6.06 6.42 -16.05
CA LYS A 49 6.92 5.34 -15.59
C LYS A 49 8.01 5.08 -16.60
N ILE A 50 9.25 5.27 -16.18
CA ILE A 50 10.43 4.89 -16.95
C ILE A 50 10.77 3.44 -16.65
N GLU A 51 10.93 2.62 -17.68
CA GLU A 51 11.30 1.21 -17.57
C GLU A 51 12.25 0.77 -18.69
N ALA A 52 12.93 -0.35 -18.49
CA ALA A 52 13.92 -0.84 -19.47
C ALA A 52 13.23 -1.32 -20.75
N PRO A 53 13.78 -0.98 -21.95
CA PRO A 53 13.29 -1.53 -23.20
C PRO A 53 13.23 -3.06 -23.19
N GLY A 54 12.24 -3.63 -23.83
CA GLY A 54 12.01 -5.09 -23.96
C GLY A 54 11.48 -5.73 -22.69
N ALA A 55 12.26 -5.75 -21.63
CA ALA A 55 11.92 -6.45 -20.39
C ALA A 55 10.91 -5.71 -19.52
N GLY A 56 10.95 -4.38 -19.51
CA GLY A 56 10.15 -3.55 -18.62
C GLY A 56 10.48 -3.74 -17.13
N ASP A 57 9.53 -3.43 -16.29
CA ASP A 57 9.61 -3.66 -14.86
C ASP A 57 9.54 -5.17 -14.56
N PRO A 58 10.41 -5.73 -13.69
CA PRO A 58 10.36 -7.14 -13.32
C PRO A 58 8.99 -7.63 -12.81
N LEU A 59 8.16 -6.74 -12.24
CA LEU A 59 6.81 -7.08 -11.79
C LEU A 59 5.90 -7.59 -12.91
N ARG A 60 6.19 -7.25 -14.17
CA ARG A 60 5.46 -7.74 -15.34
C ARG A 60 5.45 -9.27 -15.45
N ASN A 61 6.43 -9.94 -14.81
CA ASN A 61 6.61 -11.38 -14.83
C ASN A 61 6.33 -12.05 -13.49
N TRP A 62 5.75 -11.32 -12.52
CA TRP A 62 5.55 -11.86 -11.19
C TRP A 62 4.13 -12.43 -10.99
N ARG A 63 4.05 -13.51 -10.19
CA ARG A 63 2.83 -14.23 -9.80
C ARG A 63 2.07 -14.81 -11.02
N LEU A 64 0.79 -14.59 -11.08
CA LEU A 64 -0.07 -15.18 -12.11
C LEU A 64 -0.09 -14.31 -13.37
N ILE A 65 0.15 -14.95 -14.49
CA ILE A 65 0.18 -14.34 -15.81
C ILE A 65 -1.09 -14.78 -16.57
N LYS A 66 -1.81 -13.84 -17.16
CA LYS A 66 -2.94 -14.06 -18.02
C LYS A 66 -2.76 -13.27 -19.32
N GLU A 67 -2.94 -13.90 -20.48
CA GLU A 67 -2.76 -13.26 -21.81
C GLU A 67 -1.44 -12.48 -21.92
N GLY A 68 -0.35 -13.05 -21.40
CA GLY A 68 0.98 -12.44 -21.45
C GLY A 68 1.26 -11.33 -20.43
N THR A 69 0.31 -10.95 -19.58
CA THR A 69 0.48 -9.89 -18.57
C THR A 69 0.29 -10.40 -17.14
N SER A 70 1.10 -9.89 -16.21
CA SER A 70 0.91 -10.13 -14.79
C SER A 70 -0.35 -9.43 -14.29
N VAL A 71 -1.25 -10.17 -13.64
CA VAL A 71 -2.44 -9.56 -13.03
C VAL A 71 -2.08 -8.59 -11.89
N TRP A 72 -0.90 -8.74 -11.28
CA TRP A 72 -0.41 -7.78 -10.30
C TRP A 72 0.10 -6.50 -10.96
N TRP A 73 0.75 -6.61 -12.11
CA TRP A 73 1.12 -5.45 -12.93
C TRP A 73 -0.10 -4.60 -13.28
N GLN A 74 -1.22 -5.23 -13.64
CA GLN A 74 -2.46 -4.53 -13.97
C GLN A 74 -3.00 -3.66 -12.82
N VAL A 75 -2.79 -4.08 -11.58
CA VAL A 75 -3.14 -3.26 -10.39
C VAL A 75 -2.10 -2.18 -10.12
N GLN A 76 -0.80 -2.54 -10.20
CA GLN A 76 0.29 -1.67 -9.76
C GLN A 76 0.60 -0.53 -10.74
N SER A 77 0.24 -0.68 -12.01
CA SER A 77 0.61 0.27 -13.05
C SER A 77 -0.57 0.91 -13.77
N ARG A 78 -1.79 0.74 -13.24
CA ARG A 78 -2.97 1.48 -13.71
C ARG A 78 -2.75 3.00 -13.57
N ASN A 79 -3.36 3.79 -14.44
CA ASN A 79 -3.24 5.25 -14.51
C ASN A 79 -1.82 5.77 -14.79
N LYS A 80 -0.91 4.96 -15.31
CA LYS A 80 0.44 5.37 -15.68
C LYS A 80 0.63 5.36 -17.19
N ARG A 81 1.58 6.17 -17.67
CA ARG A 81 2.12 6.14 -19.02
C ARG A 81 3.49 5.48 -18.99
N SER A 82 3.76 4.55 -19.88
CA SER A 82 5.04 3.82 -19.95
C SER A 82 5.97 4.41 -20.99
N VAL A 83 7.18 4.74 -20.54
CA VAL A 83 8.29 5.19 -21.40
C VAL A 83 9.45 4.20 -21.26
N ALA A 84 9.82 3.58 -22.35
CA ALA A 84 10.94 2.65 -22.38
C ALA A 84 12.26 3.38 -22.66
N LEU A 85 13.14 3.46 -21.62
CA LEU A 85 14.47 4.10 -21.69
C LEU A 85 15.54 3.18 -21.10
N ASP A 86 16.63 2.95 -21.84
CA ASP A 86 17.80 2.23 -21.31
C ASP A 86 18.71 3.17 -20.52
N LEU A 87 18.40 3.37 -19.24
CA LEU A 87 19.15 4.28 -18.34
C LEU A 87 20.64 3.91 -18.12
N ARG A 88 21.11 2.79 -18.66
CA ARG A 88 22.55 2.49 -18.70
C ARG A 88 23.31 3.34 -19.73
N GLN A 89 22.60 3.98 -20.66
CA GLN A 89 23.15 4.80 -21.71
C GLN A 89 23.00 6.29 -21.40
N GLN A 90 24.04 7.08 -21.69
CA GLN A 90 24.07 8.52 -21.37
C GLN A 90 22.97 9.31 -22.10
N GLU A 91 22.65 8.94 -23.34
CA GLU A 91 21.58 9.59 -24.10
C GLU A 91 20.20 9.37 -23.39
N ALA A 92 19.93 8.16 -22.88
CA ALA A 92 18.71 7.89 -22.10
C ALA A 92 18.68 8.69 -20.78
N GLN A 93 19.83 8.80 -20.09
CA GLN A 93 19.96 9.64 -18.90
C GLN A 93 19.69 11.11 -19.19
N SER A 94 20.13 11.59 -20.36
CA SER A 94 19.85 12.96 -20.81
C SER A 94 18.36 13.19 -21.06
N VAL A 95 17.67 12.23 -21.68
CA VAL A 95 16.21 12.27 -21.86
C VAL A 95 15.49 12.22 -20.51
N ALA A 96 15.91 11.35 -19.59
CA ALA A 96 15.33 11.28 -18.26
C ALA A 96 15.47 12.61 -17.51
N ARG A 97 16.62 13.30 -17.59
CA ARG A 97 16.80 14.63 -16.99
C ARG A 97 15.84 15.67 -17.59
N GLN A 98 15.54 15.61 -18.89
CA GLN A 98 14.57 16.52 -19.51
C GLN A 98 13.15 16.26 -18.98
N LEU A 99 12.74 14.99 -18.81
CA LEU A 99 11.46 14.65 -18.18
C LEU A 99 11.39 15.15 -16.72
N ILE A 100 12.46 14.97 -15.96
CA ILE A 100 12.55 15.42 -14.56
C ILE A 100 12.56 16.94 -14.44
N ALA A 101 13.11 17.66 -15.42
CA ALA A 101 13.11 19.12 -15.43
C ALA A 101 11.69 19.72 -15.41
N GLU A 102 10.70 19.00 -15.93
CA GLU A 102 9.30 19.41 -15.95
C GLU A 102 8.44 18.74 -14.88
N ALA A 103 9.01 17.84 -14.07
CA ALA A 103 8.29 17.08 -13.06
C ALA A 103 8.11 17.84 -11.75
N ASP A 104 7.03 17.58 -11.05
CA ASP A 104 6.84 17.99 -9.65
C ASP A 104 7.46 17.02 -8.68
N VAL A 105 7.45 15.73 -9.04
CA VAL A 105 7.90 14.63 -8.19
C VAL A 105 8.73 13.64 -9.00
N LEU A 106 9.87 13.25 -8.45
CA LEU A 106 10.63 12.06 -8.87
C LEU A 106 10.45 10.97 -7.81
N VAL A 107 10.09 9.77 -8.23
CA VAL A 107 10.01 8.58 -7.37
C VAL A 107 11.04 7.55 -7.83
N GLU A 108 11.96 7.17 -6.93
CA GLU A 108 12.93 6.11 -7.21
C GLU A 108 13.07 5.15 -6.03
N ASN A 109 13.47 3.91 -6.29
CA ASN A 109 13.81 2.93 -5.26
C ASN A 109 15.02 2.06 -5.64
N PHE A 110 16.01 2.69 -6.25
CA PHE A 110 17.30 2.07 -6.54
C PHE A 110 18.17 1.96 -5.28
N ARG A 111 19.29 1.26 -5.42
CA ARG A 111 20.31 1.29 -4.39
C ARG A 111 20.91 2.70 -4.29
N PRO A 112 21.23 3.19 -3.07
CA PRO A 112 21.93 4.45 -2.91
C PRO A 112 23.17 4.52 -3.79
N GLY A 113 23.41 5.67 -4.41
CA GLY A 113 24.50 5.90 -5.37
C GLY A 113 24.15 5.60 -6.83
N THR A 114 23.01 4.97 -7.15
CA THR A 114 22.63 4.66 -8.53
C THR A 114 22.31 5.91 -9.32
N LEU A 115 21.48 6.81 -8.79
CA LEU A 115 21.18 8.09 -9.46
C LEU A 115 22.43 8.97 -9.59
N GLU A 116 23.23 9.01 -8.55
CA GLU A 116 24.50 9.74 -8.55
C GLU A 116 25.45 9.23 -9.64
N GLY A 117 25.52 7.90 -9.82
CA GLY A 117 26.31 7.28 -10.89
C GLY A 117 25.81 7.62 -12.31
N TRP A 118 24.55 8.07 -12.44
CA TRP A 118 23.96 8.52 -13.69
C TRP A 118 23.99 10.04 -13.89
N GLY A 119 24.66 10.80 -13.01
CA GLY A 119 24.67 12.25 -13.03
C GLY A 119 23.28 12.84 -12.75
N MET A 120 22.57 12.22 -11.84
CA MET A 120 21.23 12.61 -11.37
C MET A 120 21.18 12.62 -9.84
N SER A 121 22.26 13.09 -9.17
CA SER A 121 22.23 13.32 -7.74
C SER A 121 21.14 14.33 -7.38
N PRO A 122 20.63 14.34 -6.16
CA PRO A 122 19.66 15.36 -5.73
C PRO A 122 20.12 16.79 -5.99
N GLU A 123 21.41 17.08 -5.81
CA GLU A 123 22.00 18.38 -6.05
C GLU A 123 21.97 18.76 -7.55
N GLU A 124 22.34 17.81 -8.42
CA GLU A 124 22.28 18.00 -9.87
C GLU A 124 20.84 18.17 -10.36
N LEU A 125 19.90 17.39 -9.84
CA LEU A 125 18.49 17.50 -10.18
C LEU A 125 17.87 18.81 -9.67
N HIS A 126 18.19 19.25 -8.46
CA HIS A 126 17.72 20.54 -7.94
C HIS A 126 18.34 21.74 -8.66
N ALA A 127 19.55 21.60 -9.23
CA ALA A 127 20.11 22.63 -10.10
C ALA A 127 19.30 22.79 -11.41
N ILE A 128 18.70 21.71 -11.92
CA ILE A 128 17.85 21.71 -13.11
C ILE A 128 16.41 22.15 -12.75
N ASN A 129 15.86 21.61 -11.67
CA ASN A 129 14.50 21.87 -11.20
C ASN A 129 14.49 22.11 -9.68
N PRO A 130 14.67 23.35 -9.24
CA PRO A 130 14.69 23.68 -7.81
C PRO A 130 13.41 23.34 -7.05
N GLY A 131 12.28 23.18 -7.75
CA GLY A 131 10.99 22.83 -7.17
C GLY A 131 10.73 21.31 -7.05
N LEU A 132 11.64 20.47 -7.53
CA LEU A 132 11.47 19.03 -7.59
C LEU A 132 11.41 18.40 -6.19
N VAL A 133 10.38 17.61 -5.94
CA VAL A 133 10.29 16.73 -4.77
C VAL A 133 10.86 15.37 -5.16
N ILE A 134 11.90 14.90 -4.47
CA ILE A 134 12.59 13.64 -4.79
C ILE A 134 12.29 12.61 -3.70
N LEU A 135 11.48 11.61 -4.01
CA LEU A 135 11.23 10.48 -3.11
C LEU A 135 12.21 9.35 -3.41
N ARG A 136 13.01 8.99 -2.42
CA ARG A 136 14.00 7.91 -2.47
C ARG A 136 13.63 6.82 -1.47
N ILE A 137 13.26 5.64 -1.96
CA ILE A 137 12.92 4.49 -1.11
C ILE A 137 14.04 3.46 -1.23
N SER A 138 14.65 3.08 -0.11
CA SER A 138 15.74 2.10 -0.12
C SER A 138 15.67 1.13 1.06
N GLY A 139 16.49 0.10 1.06
CA GLY A 139 16.49 -0.90 2.13
C GLY A 139 16.75 -0.32 3.51
N TYR A 140 17.75 0.59 3.59
CA TYR A 140 18.28 1.08 4.86
C TYR A 140 18.38 2.61 4.94
N GLY A 141 17.81 3.34 3.98
CA GLY A 141 17.94 4.79 3.88
C GLY A 141 19.18 5.22 3.09
N GLN A 142 19.30 6.54 2.87
CA GLN A 142 20.39 7.14 2.12
C GLN A 142 21.64 7.40 2.98
N THR A 143 21.55 7.22 4.29
CA THR A 143 22.61 7.46 5.28
C THR A 143 22.75 6.27 6.21
N GLY A 144 23.71 6.36 7.15
CA GLY A 144 23.93 5.34 8.16
C GLY A 144 24.82 4.17 7.70
N PRO A 145 25.22 3.30 8.64
CA PRO A 145 26.24 2.26 8.40
C PRO A 145 25.79 1.14 7.45
N TYR A 146 24.48 0.99 7.23
CA TYR A 146 23.92 -0.09 6.40
C TYR A 146 23.45 0.38 5.02
N ARG A 147 23.63 1.68 4.68
CA ARG A 147 23.09 2.26 3.44
C ARG A 147 23.45 1.47 2.18
N ASP A 148 24.63 0.90 2.13
CA ASP A 148 25.16 0.19 0.95
C ASP A 148 24.83 -1.32 0.96
N LEU A 149 24.20 -1.82 2.03
CA LEU A 149 23.78 -3.21 2.09
C LEU A 149 22.58 -3.48 1.17
N PRO A 150 22.54 -4.68 0.56
CA PRO A 150 21.38 -5.07 -0.23
C PRO A 150 20.16 -5.29 0.67
N GLY A 151 19.03 -4.66 0.32
CA GLY A 151 17.77 -4.75 1.06
C GLY A 151 16.58 -4.94 0.14
N PHE A 152 15.60 -5.70 0.64
CA PHE A 152 14.27 -5.85 0.06
C PHE A 152 13.22 -5.72 1.16
N GLY A 153 11.95 -5.55 0.81
CA GLY A 153 10.85 -5.42 1.77
C GLY A 153 10.85 -6.50 2.85
N VAL A 154 11.14 -7.75 2.49
CA VAL A 154 11.24 -8.87 3.43
C VAL A 154 12.35 -8.70 4.50
N ILE A 155 13.44 -8.04 4.15
CA ILE A 155 14.51 -7.71 5.11
C ILE A 155 14.07 -6.54 6.00
N GLY A 156 13.39 -5.55 5.43
CA GLY A 156 12.75 -4.46 6.19
C GLY A 156 11.74 -4.97 7.21
N GLU A 157 10.90 -5.96 6.83
CA GLU A 157 9.97 -6.63 7.75
C GLU A 157 10.70 -7.30 8.94
N ALA A 158 11.84 -7.96 8.67
CA ALA A 158 12.62 -8.63 9.71
C ALA A 158 13.31 -7.64 10.65
N MET A 159 14.02 -6.65 10.09
CA MET A 159 14.77 -5.65 10.86
C MET A 159 13.85 -4.66 11.59
N GLY A 160 12.69 -4.35 11.02
CA GLY A 160 11.68 -3.49 11.65
C GLY A 160 10.91 -4.15 12.79
N GLY A 161 11.14 -5.45 13.09
CA GLY A 161 10.54 -6.16 14.21
C GLY A 161 9.26 -6.95 13.87
N LEU A 162 8.59 -6.67 12.76
CA LEU A 162 7.31 -7.31 12.41
C LEU A 162 7.40 -8.83 12.33
N ARG A 163 8.50 -9.35 11.75
CA ARG A 163 8.70 -10.81 11.62
C ARG A 163 8.83 -11.50 12.95
N HIS A 164 9.47 -10.89 13.94
CA HIS A 164 9.63 -11.46 15.27
C HIS A 164 8.27 -11.70 15.95
N LEU A 165 7.32 -10.78 15.73
CA LEU A 165 5.98 -10.87 16.32
C LEU A 165 4.99 -11.71 15.51
N THR A 166 5.31 -12.04 14.24
CA THR A 166 4.40 -12.77 13.36
C THR A 166 4.72 -14.27 13.38
N ALA A 167 4.26 -14.96 14.42
CA ALA A 167 4.41 -16.41 14.59
C ALA A 167 3.43 -16.91 15.65
N GLU A 168 3.17 -18.22 15.64
CA GLU A 168 2.68 -18.90 16.82
C GLU A 168 3.81 -18.99 17.87
N PRO A 169 3.51 -18.92 19.19
CA PRO A 169 4.51 -19.00 20.24
C PRO A 169 5.45 -20.19 20.07
N GLY A 170 6.76 -19.93 20.07
CA GLY A 170 7.79 -20.96 19.91
C GLY A 170 7.92 -21.53 18.49
N ARG A 171 7.27 -20.96 17.50
CA ARG A 171 7.37 -21.36 16.08
C ARG A 171 8.26 -20.41 15.30
N VAL A 172 8.64 -20.86 14.10
CA VAL A 172 9.41 -20.04 13.16
C VAL A 172 8.57 -18.81 12.74
N PRO A 173 9.18 -17.60 12.74
CA PRO A 173 8.53 -16.41 12.22
C PRO A 173 8.02 -16.59 10.78
N VAL A 174 6.76 -16.22 10.54
CA VAL A 174 6.11 -16.38 9.24
C VAL A 174 5.94 -15.04 8.52
N ARG A 175 5.69 -15.09 7.22
CA ARG A 175 5.37 -13.90 6.43
C ARG A 175 3.89 -13.52 6.59
N VAL A 176 3.61 -12.22 6.58
CA VAL A 176 2.23 -11.67 6.56
C VAL A 176 1.45 -12.07 5.28
N GLY A 177 2.12 -12.61 4.27
CA GLY A 177 1.47 -13.09 3.03
C GLY A 177 1.44 -12.07 1.89
N VAL A 178 1.64 -10.78 2.18
CA VAL A 178 1.78 -9.69 1.21
C VAL A 178 3.10 -8.96 1.41
N SER A 179 3.49 -8.08 0.49
CA SER A 179 4.71 -7.27 0.58
C SER A 179 4.44 -6.04 1.44
N ILE A 180 4.18 -6.25 2.71
CA ILE A 180 3.74 -5.20 3.63
C ILE A 180 4.83 -4.15 3.87
N GLY A 181 6.11 -4.54 3.96
CA GLY A 181 7.23 -3.61 4.15
C GLY A 181 7.35 -2.62 3.00
N ASP A 182 7.26 -3.10 1.76
CA ASP A 182 7.27 -2.25 0.56
C ASP A 182 6.06 -1.31 0.54
N THR A 183 4.88 -1.81 0.90
CA THR A 183 3.63 -1.04 0.89
C THR A 183 3.66 0.05 1.96
N LEU A 184 4.15 -0.24 3.16
CA LEU A 184 4.31 0.74 4.23
C LEU A 184 5.30 1.84 3.83
N ALA A 185 6.43 1.48 3.26
CA ALA A 185 7.40 2.47 2.75
C ALA A 185 6.79 3.36 1.66
N ALA A 186 6.02 2.77 0.74
CA ALA A 186 5.33 3.53 -0.29
C ALA A 186 4.27 4.50 0.30
N LEU A 187 3.51 4.08 1.31
CA LEU A 187 2.54 4.94 1.98
C LEU A 187 3.22 6.10 2.73
N HIS A 188 4.32 5.84 3.47
CA HIS A 188 5.13 6.90 4.05
C HIS A 188 5.71 7.83 2.98
N GLY A 189 6.13 7.27 1.83
CA GLY A 189 6.57 8.03 0.66
C GLY A 189 5.47 8.96 0.14
N VAL A 190 4.25 8.46 -0.06
CA VAL A 190 3.10 9.30 -0.48
C VAL A 190 2.82 10.41 0.54
N ILE A 191 2.80 10.09 1.83
CA ILE A 191 2.61 11.08 2.91
C ILE A 191 3.71 12.15 2.82
N GLY A 192 4.97 11.75 2.68
CA GLY A 192 6.10 12.69 2.54
C GLY A 192 5.98 13.56 1.30
N VAL A 193 5.62 12.98 0.15
CA VAL A 193 5.37 13.72 -1.10
C VAL A 193 4.28 14.77 -0.91
N MET A 194 3.15 14.39 -0.31
CA MET A 194 2.05 15.33 -0.05
C MET A 194 2.46 16.46 0.89
N MET A 195 3.22 16.17 1.95
CA MET A 195 3.77 17.20 2.86
C MET A 195 4.72 18.15 2.13
N ALA A 196 5.61 17.62 1.28
CA ALA A 196 6.56 18.42 0.52
C ALA A 196 5.88 19.31 -0.53
N LEU A 197 4.90 18.77 -1.28
CA LEU A 197 4.10 19.55 -2.22
C LEU A 197 3.28 20.64 -1.53
N TYR A 198 2.67 20.31 -0.40
CA TYR A 198 1.93 21.27 0.42
C TYR A 198 2.85 22.40 0.93
N HIS A 199 4.01 22.04 1.49
CA HIS A 199 5.01 23.02 1.93
C HIS A 199 5.42 23.95 0.79
N ARG A 200 5.77 23.39 -0.38
CA ARG A 200 6.15 24.15 -1.57
C ARG A 200 5.04 25.13 -1.99
N LYS A 201 3.78 24.68 -1.99
CA LYS A 201 2.64 25.49 -2.43
C LYS A 201 2.27 26.60 -1.44
N VAL A 202 2.31 26.33 -0.15
CA VAL A 202 1.80 27.24 0.90
C VAL A 202 2.88 28.18 1.44
N ASN A 203 4.08 27.65 1.67
CA ASN A 203 5.17 28.43 2.26
C ASN A 203 6.13 29.02 1.19
N GLY A 204 5.97 28.62 -0.07
CA GLY A 204 6.94 28.88 -1.12
C GLY A 204 8.25 28.13 -0.87
N GLY A 205 9.12 28.11 -1.86
CA GLY A 205 10.45 27.55 -1.69
C GLY A 205 10.78 26.40 -2.62
N PRO A 206 11.97 25.81 -2.46
CA PRO A 206 12.43 24.70 -3.27
C PRO A 206 11.68 23.40 -2.94
N GLY A 207 11.86 22.43 -3.82
CA GLY A 207 11.59 21.03 -3.51
C GLY A 207 12.53 20.48 -2.46
N GLN A 208 12.37 19.22 -2.11
CA GLN A 208 13.21 18.56 -1.10
C GLN A 208 13.34 17.07 -1.37
N VAL A 209 14.33 16.45 -0.76
CA VAL A 209 14.52 15.00 -0.75
C VAL A 209 13.71 14.40 0.39
N ILE A 210 13.03 13.30 0.09
CA ILE A 210 12.33 12.45 1.05
C ILE A 210 13.04 11.11 1.05
N ASP A 211 13.69 10.77 2.16
CA ASP A 211 14.37 9.51 2.37
C ASP A 211 13.48 8.57 3.16
N VAL A 212 13.16 7.40 2.61
CA VAL A 212 12.32 6.38 3.26
C VAL A 212 13.06 5.04 3.26
N ALA A 213 13.41 4.56 4.43
CA ALA A 213 13.96 3.23 4.59
C ALA A 213 12.85 2.19 4.82
N LEU A 214 12.94 1.03 4.16
CA LEU A 214 11.97 -0.06 4.29
C LEU A 214 11.80 -0.51 5.74
N HIS A 215 12.90 -0.66 6.48
CA HIS A 215 12.86 -1.09 7.87
C HIS A 215 12.29 -0.04 8.82
N GLU A 216 12.54 1.26 8.56
CA GLU A 216 11.99 2.35 9.37
C GLU A 216 10.48 2.48 9.20
N ALA A 217 9.99 2.31 7.96
CA ALA A 217 8.57 2.32 7.68
C ALA A 217 7.82 1.18 8.39
N VAL A 218 8.44 0.00 8.49
CA VAL A 218 7.92 -1.12 9.28
C VAL A 218 8.02 -0.80 10.77
N PHE A 219 9.18 -0.36 11.25
CA PHE A 219 9.41 -0.03 12.65
C PHE A 219 8.43 1.04 13.17
N ASN A 220 8.09 2.02 12.35
CA ASN A 220 7.19 3.11 12.73
C ASN A 220 5.79 2.65 13.19
N ILE A 221 5.33 1.49 12.72
CA ILE A 221 4.01 0.93 13.10
C ILE A 221 4.08 -0.08 14.25
N MET A 222 5.25 -0.28 14.88
CA MET A 222 5.45 -1.31 15.90
C MET A 222 4.99 -0.89 17.32
N GLU A 223 4.06 0.07 17.39
CA GLU A 223 3.41 0.48 18.63
C GLU A 223 4.39 0.83 19.77
N SER A 224 4.20 0.23 20.95
CA SER A 224 4.96 0.45 22.18
C SER A 224 6.18 -0.47 22.34
N LEU A 225 6.62 -1.18 21.29
CA LEU A 225 7.69 -2.18 21.37
C LEU A 225 8.97 -1.63 22.04
N ILE A 226 9.43 -0.47 21.60
CA ILE A 226 10.62 0.18 22.18
C ILE A 226 10.36 0.81 23.54
N PRO A 227 9.24 1.54 23.78
CA PRO A 227 8.89 1.98 25.12
C PRO A 227 8.81 0.87 26.16
N GLU A 228 8.24 -0.29 25.83
CA GLU A 228 8.19 -1.45 26.74
C GLU A 228 9.58 -1.98 27.07
N TYR A 229 10.45 -2.12 26.08
CA TYR A 229 11.83 -2.52 26.31
C TYR A 229 12.61 -1.47 27.12
N SER A 230 12.47 -0.21 26.79
CA SER A 230 13.17 0.88 27.46
C SER A 230 12.77 1.06 28.94
N ALA A 231 11.47 0.93 29.22
CA ALA A 231 10.94 1.18 30.57
C ALA A 231 11.04 -0.05 31.48
N PHE A 232 10.91 -1.24 30.90
CA PHE A 232 10.73 -2.48 31.68
C PHE A 232 11.72 -3.58 31.31
N GLY A 233 12.58 -3.41 30.29
CA GLY A 233 13.40 -4.46 29.76
C GLY A 233 12.60 -5.59 29.07
N ALA A 234 11.33 -5.34 28.79
CA ALA A 234 10.41 -6.34 28.25
C ALA A 234 10.66 -6.52 26.74
N VAL A 235 10.92 -7.76 26.32
CA VAL A 235 10.94 -8.16 24.92
C VAL A 235 9.61 -8.78 24.58
N ARG A 236 8.83 -8.11 23.69
CA ARG A 236 7.54 -8.66 23.27
C ARG A 236 7.76 -9.83 22.35
N GLU A 237 7.14 -10.96 22.66
CA GLU A 237 7.22 -12.19 21.89
C GLU A 237 5.98 -12.39 21.01
N ALA A 238 6.07 -13.31 20.04
CA ALA A 238 4.95 -13.68 19.19
C ALA A 238 3.83 -14.33 20.02
N ALA A 239 2.60 -13.93 19.76
CA ALA A 239 1.39 -14.37 20.48
C ALA A 239 0.35 -15.06 19.57
N GLY A 240 0.75 -15.49 18.36
CA GLY A 240 -0.18 -16.08 17.41
C GLY A 240 -1.23 -15.05 16.95
N SER A 241 -2.50 -15.42 17.11
CA SER A 241 -3.64 -14.54 16.77
C SER A 241 -4.15 -13.71 17.97
N ALA A 242 -3.59 -13.92 19.16
CA ALA A 242 -3.99 -13.17 20.34
C ALA A 242 -3.35 -11.77 20.39
N LEU A 243 -4.04 -10.82 21.03
CA LEU A 243 -3.48 -9.51 21.34
C LEU A 243 -2.89 -9.55 22.76
N PRO A 244 -1.56 -9.45 22.93
CA PRO A 244 -0.92 -9.53 24.24
C PRO A 244 -1.47 -8.47 25.22
N GLY A 245 -1.77 -8.90 26.45
CA GLY A 245 -2.25 -8.01 27.49
C GLY A 245 -3.71 -7.57 27.36
N ILE A 246 -4.45 -8.05 26.37
CA ILE A 246 -5.87 -7.73 26.12
C ILE A 246 -6.67 -9.02 25.94
N ALA A 247 -7.71 -9.25 26.75
CA ALA A 247 -8.48 -10.49 26.73
C ALA A 247 -10.00 -10.27 26.85
N PRO A 248 -10.80 -11.07 26.07
CA PRO A 248 -10.40 -11.89 24.96
C PRO A 248 -10.26 -11.09 23.65
N SER A 249 -9.22 -11.38 22.88
CA SER A 249 -9.05 -10.90 21.50
C SER A 249 -8.21 -11.94 20.74
N ASN A 250 -8.88 -12.86 20.02
CA ASN A 250 -8.22 -14.01 19.42
C ASN A 250 -9.00 -14.55 18.21
N ALA A 251 -8.40 -15.49 17.47
CA ALA A 251 -9.05 -16.26 16.42
C ALA A 251 -9.51 -17.63 16.97
N TYR A 252 -10.71 -18.03 16.59
CA TYR A 252 -11.30 -19.29 17.04
C TYR A 252 -11.78 -20.13 15.87
N PRO A 253 -11.61 -21.47 15.91
CA PRO A 253 -12.08 -22.35 14.86
C PRO A 253 -13.61 -22.47 14.89
N CYS A 254 -14.21 -22.56 13.71
CA CYS A 254 -15.59 -22.96 13.47
C CYS A 254 -15.62 -24.27 12.66
N GLN A 255 -16.79 -24.81 12.38
CA GLN A 255 -16.94 -26.03 11.57
C GLN A 255 -16.43 -25.84 10.12
N ASP A 256 -16.52 -24.64 9.58
CA ASP A 256 -16.30 -24.31 8.18
C ASP A 256 -15.32 -23.13 7.98
N GLY A 257 -14.54 -22.77 9.00
CA GLY A 257 -13.56 -21.67 8.89
C GLY A 257 -13.11 -21.14 10.24
N TRP A 258 -12.72 -19.86 10.25
CA TRP A 258 -12.20 -19.16 11.41
C TRP A 258 -12.93 -17.83 11.64
N VAL A 259 -13.10 -17.47 12.88
CA VAL A 259 -13.68 -16.20 13.31
C VAL A 259 -12.74 -15.49 14.29
N LEU A 260 -12.58 -14.20 14.12
CA LEU A 260 -11.95 -13.33 15.11
C LEU A 260 -13.03 -12.82 16.06
N VAL A 261 -12.77 -12.84 17.37
CA VAL A 261 -13.68 -12.28 18.37
C VAL A 261 -12.90 -11.28 19.23
N ALA A 262 -13.39 -10.03 19.29
CA ALA A 262 -12.84 -8.96 20.11
C ALA A 262 -13.81 -8.63 21.26
N GLY A 263 -13.72 -9.40 22.33
CA GLY A 263 -14.61 -9.30 23.51
C GLY A 263 -14.01 -8.53 24.68
N ASN A 264 -13.00 -7.72 24.48
CA ASN A 264 -12.13 -7.16 25.51
C ASN A 264 -12.71 -5.97 26.29
N GLY A 265 -13.74 -5.27 25.82
CA GLY A 265 -14.43 -4.25 26.60
C GLY A 265 -15.29 -4.89 27.70
N ASP A 266 -15.32 -4.33 28.92
CA ASP A 266 -15.97 -4.95 30.07
C ASP A 266 -17.45 -5.32 29.82
N SER A 267 -18.23 -4.41 29.28
CA SER A 267 -19.60 -4.67 28.88
C SER A 267 -19.73 -5.63 27.70
N ILE A 268 -18.75 -5.65 26.79
CA ILE A 268 -18.72 -6.58 25.66
C ILE A 268 -18.40 -7.99 26.15
N PHE A 269 -17.43 -8.12 27.04
CA PHE A 269 -17.08 -9.39 27.66
C PHE A 269 -18.29 -10.04 28.34
N LYS A 270 -19.02 -9.28 29.15
CA LYS A 270 -20.23 -9.79 29.83
C LYS A 270 -21.26 -10.29 28.81
N ARG A 271 -21.52 -9.52 27.75
CA ARG A 271 -22.44 -9.94 26.68
C ARG A 271 -21.93 -11.17 25.92
N LEU A 272 -20.63 -11.26 25.66
CA LEU A 272 -20.01 -12.42 25.02
C LEU A 272 -20.22 -13.67 25.88
N MET A 273 -19.85 -13.63 27.16
CA MET A 273 -19.98 -14.78 28.04
C MET A 273 -21.45 -15.21 28.20
N THR A 274 -22.37 -14.27 28.31
CA THR A 274 -23.81 -14.55 28.33
C THR A 274 -24.28 -15.21 27.04
N ALA A 275 -23.86 -14.69 25.89
CA ALA A 275 -24.25 -15.22 24.57
C ALA A 275 -23.77 -16.67 24.35
N ILE A 276 -22.58 -17.00 24.83
CA ILE A 276 -22.04 -18.36 24.71
C ILE A 276 -22.51 -19.31 25.84
N GLY A 277 -23.40 -18.84 26.72
CA GLY A 277 -23.98 -19.65 27.83
C GLY A 277 -23.05 -19.82 29.03
N ARG A 278 -22.01 -19.00 29.17
CA ARG A 278 -21.07 -19.02 30.30
C ARG A 278 -21.38 -17.90 31.31
N GLN A 279 -22.57 -17.98 31.89
CA GLN A 279 -23.03 -17.01 32.90
C GLN A 279 -22.10 -16.98 34.13
N ASP A 280 -21.47 -18.11 34.45
CA ASP A 280 -20.46 -18.23 35.51
C ASP A 280 -19.28 -17.29 35.29
N LEU A 281 -18.81 -17.16 34.04
CA LEU A 281 -17.75 -16.23 33.67
C LEU A 281 -18.26 -14.78 33.53
N ALA A 282 -19.51 -14.61 33.05
CA ALA A 282 -20.12 -13.29 32.89
C ALA A 282 -20.29 -12.53 34.19
N ASP A 283 -20.52 -13.25 35.28
CA ASP A 283 -20.80 -12.71 36.62
C ASP A 283 -19.61 -12.84 37.59
N ALA A 284 -18.50 -13.40 37.14
CA ALA A 284 -17.30 -13.57 37.96
C ALA A 284 -16.69 -12.19 38.30
N PRO A 285 -16.58 -11.81 39.59
CA PRO A 285 -16.08 -10.50 39.98
C PRO A 285 -14.63 -10.21 39.54
N ASP A 286 -13.80 -11.24 39.50
CA ASP A 286 -12.40 -11.17 39.09
C ASP A 286 -12.24 -11.01 37.58
N LEU A 287 -13.29 -11.19 36.79
CA LEU A 287 -13.30 -10.96 35.34
C LEU A 287 -13.94 -9.62 34.94
N ALA A 288 -14.33 -8.81 35.90
CA ALA A 288 -14.98 -7.52 35.64
C ALA A 288 -14.13 -6.55 34.83
N ASP A 289 -12.80 -6.64 34.94
CA ASP A 289 -11.84 -5.82 34.21
C ASP A 289 -10.87 -6.64 33.35
N ASN A 290 -10.09 -5.95 32.52
CA ASN A 290 -9.13 -6.61 31.64
C ASN A 290 -8.00 -7.32 32.40
N ALA A 291 -7.57 -6.79 33.55
CA ALA A 291 -6.47 -7.38 34.32
C ALA A 291 -6.80 -8.80 34.80
N GLY A 292 -8.01 -8.98 35.34
CA GLY A 292 -8.50 -10.30 35.74
C GLY A 292 -8.67 -11.22 34.51
N ARG A 293 -9.22 -10.73 33.41
CA ARG A 293 -9.40 -11.53 32.19
C ARG A 293 -8.08 -12.03 31.62
N VAL A 294 -7.02 -11.21 31.63
CA VAL A 294 -5.68 -11.63 31.18
C VAL A 294 -5.14 -12.78 32.03
N GLN A 295 -5.40 -12.79 33.36
CA GLN A 295 -4.95 -13.87 34.23
C GLN A 295 -5.68 -15.21 33.95
N ARG A 296 -6.90 -15.13 33.40
CA ARG A 296 -7.73 -16.32 33.08
C ARG A 296 -7.97 -16.48 31.58
N VAL A 297 -7.09 -15.89 30.72
CA VAL A 297 -7.27 -15.89 29.25
C VAL A 297 -7.41 -17.30 28.69
N ALA A 298 -6.64 -18.26 29.17
CA ALA A 298 -6.71 -19.65 28.69
C ALA A 298 -8.08 -20.28 28.90
N GLU A 299 -8.72 -20.04 30.04
CA GLU A 299 -10.07 -20.54 30.34
C GLU A 299 -11.12 -19.85 29.47
N ILE A 300 -11.00 -18.53 29.31
CA ILE A 300 -11.91 -17.74 28.49
C ILE A 300 -11.79 -18.18 27.02
N ASP A 301 -10.60 -18.33 26.51
CA ASP A 301 -10.36 -18.77 25.12
C ASP A 301 -10.85 -20.19 24.88
N ALA A 302 -10.65 -21.10 25.85
CA ALA A 302 -11.19 -22.47 25.79
C ALA A 302 -12.74 -22.47 25.74
N ALA A 303 -13.40 -21.63 26.52
CA ALA A 303 -14.85 -21.52 26.52
C ALA A 303 -15.39 -21.00 25.18
N ILE A 304 -14.78 -19.95 24.66
CA ILE A 304 -15.15 -19.37 23.34
C ILE A 304 -14.89 -20.40 22.24
N GLY A 305 -13.70 -21.02 22.23
CA GLY A 305 -13.31 -22.02 21.23
C GLY A 305 -14.22 -23.23 21.19
N ALA A 306 -14.60 -23.76 22.35
CA ALA A 306 -15.56 -24.86 22.42
C ALA A 306 -16.94 -24.49 21.86
N TRP A 307 -17.39 -23.25 22.10
CA TRP A 307 -18.67 -22.77 21.60
C TRP A 307 -18.64 -22.53 20.08
N THR A 308 -17.58 -21.92 19.55
CA THR A 308 -17.42 -21.63 18.11
C THR A 308 -17.21 -22.90 17.29
N GLN A 309 -16.42 -23.86 17.78
CA GLN A 309 -16.11 -25.11 17.08
C GLN A 309 -17.38 -26.00 16.86
N ALA A 310 -18.40 -25.82 17.64
CA ALA A 310 -19.69 -26.52 17.50
C ALA A 310 -20.64 -25.83 16.48
N ARG A 311 -20.21 -24.75 15.82
CA ARG A 311 -21.05 -23.88 14.97
C ARG A 311 -20.40 -23.56 13.65
N SER A 312 -21.21 -23.21 12.63
CA SER A 312 -20.69 -22.59 11.40
C SER A 312 -20.27 -21.14 11.68
N VAL A 313 -19.38 -20.61 10.84
CA VAL A 313 -18.97 -19.17 10.89
C VAL A 313 -20.20 -18.27 10.84
N GLN A 314 -21.15 -18.56 9.95
CA GLN A 314 -22.37 -17.75 9.81
C GLN A 314 -23.20 -17.73 11.10
N THR A 315 -23.40 -18.87 11.73
CA THR A 315 -24.15 -18.97 13.00
C THR A 315 -23.45 -18.17 14.10
N VAL A 316 -22.10 -18.26 14.20
CA VAL A 316 -21.33 -17.48 15.17
C VAL A 316 -21.48 -15.97 14.91
N MET A 317 -21.39 -15.55 13.65
CA MET A 317 -21.54 -14.14 13.30
C MET A 317 -22.93 -13.61 13.65
N ASP A 318 -23.98 -14.39 13.37
CA ASP A 318 -25.37 -13.99 13.65
C ASP A 318 -25.63 -13.89 15.16
N GLU A 319 -25.23 -14.91 15.95
CA GLU A 319 -25.43 -14.94 17.39
C GLU A 319 -24.64 -13.84 18.11
N LEU A 320 -23.35 -13.65 17.76
CA LEU A 320 -22.51 -12.60 18.34
C LEU A 320 -22.95 -11.20 17.90
N GLY A 321 -23.38 -11.07 16.65
CA GLY A 321 -23.94 -9.83 16.14
C GLY A 321 -25.21 -9.40 16.87
N ALA A 322 -26.13 -10.33 17.12
CA ALA A 322 -27.34 -10.09 17.93
C ALA A 322 -27.00 -9.68 19.38
N ALA A 323 -25.93 -10.24 19.94
CA ALA A 323 -25.40 -9.88 21.25
C ALA A 323 -24.57 -8.58 21.24
N ARG A 324 -24.38 -7.95 20.09
CA ARG A 324 -23.51 -6.76 19.90
C ARG A 324 -22.08 -6.99 20.37
N VAL A 325 -21.53 -8.15 20.07
CA VAL A 325 -20.14 -8.52 20.31
C VAL A 325 -19.39 -8.40 18.98
N PRO A 326 -18.29 -7.63 18.91
CA PRO A 326 -17.48 -7.54 17.71
C PRO A 326 -16.88 -8.90 17.34
N ALA A 327 -17.23 -9.40 16.18
CA ALA A 327 -16.69 -10.62 15.60
C ALA A 327 -16.53 -10.42 14.08
N GLY A 328 -15.62 -11.16 13.48
CA GLY A 328 -15.36 -11.09 12.05
C GLY A 328 -14.88 -12.42 11.48
N LYS A 329 -15.46 -12.84 10.36
CA LYS A 329 -14.97 -13.98 9.57
C LYS A 329 -13.58 -13.64 9.02
N VAL A 330 -12.67 -14.60 9.00
CA VAL A 330 -11.41 -14.48 8.28
C VAL A 330 -11.68 -14.70 6.78
N TYR A 331 -11.64 -13.62 6.01
CA TYR A 331 -12.02 -13.62 4.59
C TYR A 331 -10.92 -14.17 3.68
N THR A 332 -11.32 -14.96 2.70
CA THR A 332 -10.53 -15.30 1.52
C THR A 332 -10.76 -14.29 0.40
N ALA A 333 -9.98 -14.36 -0.68
CA ALA A 333 -10.23 -13.53 -1.87
C ALA A 333 -11.62 -13.74 -2.48
N LYS A 334 -12.17 -14.97 -2.40
CA LYS A 334 -13.53 -15.28 -2.82
C LYS A 334 -14.55 -14.55 -1.95
N ASP A 335 -14.40 -14.62 -0.64
CA ASP A 335 -15.30 -13.93 0.29
C ASP A 335 -15.32 -12.42 0.05
N ILE A 336 -14.15 -11.82 -0.17
CA ILE A 336 -14.03 -10.38 -0.48
C ILE A 336 -14.74 -10.04 -1.80
N ALA A 337 -14.55 -10.86 -2.85
CA ALA A 337 -15.14 -10.61 -4.15
C ALA A 337 -16.68 -10.73 -4.17
N GLU A 338 -17.23 -11.60 -3.34
CA GLU A 338 -18.67 -11.87 -3.24
C GLU A 338 -19.38 -11.04 -2.16
N ASP A 339 -18.64 -10.35 -1.28
CA ASP A 339 -19.19 -9.62 -0.14
C ASP A 339 -19.96 -8.36 -0.58
N PRO A 340 -21.25 -8.23 -0.19
CA PRO A 340 -22.08 -7.10 -0.62
C PRO A 340 -21.61 -5.75 -0.06
N HIS A 341 -20.90 -5.72 1.07
CA HIS A 341 -20.36 -4.49 1.63
C HIS A 341 -19.17 -3.98 0.79
N TYR A 342 -18.27 -4.87 0.34
CA TYR A 342 -17.19 -4.52 -0.58
C TYR A 342 -17.75 -4.00 -1.91
N GLN A 343 -18.83 -4.61 -2.43
CA GLN A 343 -19.49 -4.16 -3.65
C GLN A 343 -20.14 -2.77 -3.44
N ALA A 344 -20.93 -2.59 -2.39
CA ALA A 344 -21.58 -1.32 -2.06
C ALA A 344 -20.57 -0.19 -1.79
N ARG A 345 -19.36 -0.54 -1.31
CA ARG A 345 -18.26 0.40 -1.10
C ARG A 345 -17.40 0.60 -2.35
N GLU A 346 -17.76 0.01 -3.48
CA GLU A 346 -16.99 0.09 -4.74
C GLU A 346 -15.51 -0.33 -4.54
N MET A 347 -15.29 -1.33 -3.70
CA MET A 347 -13.94 -1.84 -3.45
C MET A 347 -13.54 -2.95 -4.41
N ILE A 348 -14.48 -3.45 -5.21
CA ILE A 348 -14.24 -4.36 -6.33
C ILE A 348 -14.66 -3.64 -7.61
N LEU A 349 -13.69 -3.27 -8.42
CA LEU A 349 -13.90 -2.64 -9.73
C LEU A 349 -13.61 -3.64 -10.84
N THR A 350 -14.35 -3.56 -11.94
CA THR A 350 -14.03 -4.30 -13.17
C THR A 350 -13.35 -3.33 -14.14
N GLN A 351 -12.13 -3.67 -14.57
CA GLN A 351 -11.43 -2.95 -15.64
C GLN A 351 -11.18 -3.86 -16.83
N ARG A 352 -11.21 -3.30 -18.03
CA ARG A 352 -10.75 -3.98 -19.24
C ARG A 352 -9.26 -3.68 -19.42
N THR A 353 -8.46 -4.73 -19.55
CA THR A 353 -7.01 -4.61 -19.80
C THR A 353 -6.74 -4.22 -21.26
N ARG A 354 -5.54 -3.74 -21.57
CA ARG A 354 -5.11 -3.50 -22.97
C ARG A 354 -5.06 -4.81 -23.77
N ASP A 355 -4.85 -5.94 -23.11
CA ASP A 355 -4.88 -7.30 -23.69
C ASP A 355 -6.30 -7.83 -23.96
N GLY A 356 -7.33 -7.05 -23.61
CA GLY A 356 -8.71 -7.28 -24.02
C GLY A 356 -9.57 -8.12 -23.08
N PHE A 357 -9.08 -8.56 -21.94
CA PHE A 357 -9.87 -9.29 -20.95
C PHE A 357 -10.34 -8.40 -19.79
N GLU A 358 -11.43 -8.79 -19.15
CA GLU A 358 -11.92 -8.16 -17.93
C GLU A 358 -11.20 -8.71 -16.70
N LEU A 359 -10.84 -7.79 -15.79
CA LEU A 359 -10.17 -8.11 -14.54
C LEU A 359 -10.82 -7.35 -13.38
N GLN A 360 -11.19 -8.07 -12.32
CA GLN A 360 -11.58 -7.44 -11.08
C GLN A 360 -10.32 -6.95 -10.33
N VAL A 361 -10.37 -5.70 -9.89
CA VAL A 361 -9.24 -5.03 -9.22
C VAL A 361 -9.73 -4.29 -7.98
N PRO A 362 -8.86 -4.07 -6.97
CA PRO A 362 -9.23 -3.29 -5.80
C PRO A 362 -9.64 -1.86 -6.18
N GLY A 363 -10.68 -1.36 -5.52
CA GLY A 363 -11.09 0.05 -5.57
C GLY A 363 -10.03 0.98 -4.99
N VAL A 364 -10.28 2.28 -5.08
CA VAL A 364 -9.34 3.32 -4.62
C VAL A 364 -9.66 3.74 -3.19
N VAL A 365 -8.63 3.89 -2.38
CA VAL A 365 -8.70 4.43 -1.02
C VAL A 365 -7.62 5.50 -0.80
N PRO A 366 -7.91 6.54 0.06
CA PRO A 366 -9.16 6.84 0.75
C PRO A 366 -10.26 7.35 -0.20
N LYS A 367 -11.51 7.36 0.28
CA LYS A 367 -12.64 7.94 -0.47
C LYS A 367 -12.80 9.42 -0.10
N LEU A 368 -12.41 10.30 -1.02
CA LEU A 368 -12.57 11.75 -0.88
C LEU A 368 -13.96 12.14 -1.42
N SER A 369 -14.72 12.92 -0.65
CA SER A 369 -16.10 13.26 -0.99
C SER A 369 -16.23 14.17 -2.21
N LEU A 370 -15.25 15.04 -2.45
CA LEU A 370 -15.26 16.01 -3.55
C LEU A 370 -14.38 15.60 -4.73
N THR A 371 -13.23 14.99 -4.45
CA THR A 371 -12.20 14.61 -5.43
C THR A 371 -11.84 13.13 -5.31
N PRO A 372 -12.79 12.22 -5.53
CA PRO A 372 -12.56 10.78 -5.35
C PRO A 372 -11.45 10.28 -6.27
N GLY A 373 -10.65 9.36 -5.76
CA GLY A 373 -9.69 8.65 -6.59
C GLY A 373 -10.37 7.72 -7.58
N THR A 374 -9.79 7.56 -8.78
CA THR A 374 -10.41 6.80 -9.88
C THR A 374 -9.38 5.96 -10.65
N VAL A 375 -9.84 4.85 -11.23
CA VAL A 375 -9.10 4.08 -12.23
C VAL A 375 -9.52 4.56 -13.61
N ARG A 376 -8.64 5.31 -14.30
CA ARG A 376 -8.89 5.93 -15.60
C ARG A 376 -8.39 5.09 -16.77
N SER A 377 -7.30 4.36 -16.55
CA SER A 377 -6.68 3.50 -17.56
C SER A 377 -6.13 2.23 -16.93
N SER A 378 -6.14 1.15 -17.67
CA SER A 378 -5.42 -0.09 -17.33
C SER A 378 -3.90 0.12 -17.45
N ALA A 379 -3.13 -0.83 -16.93
CA ALA A 379 -1.69 -0.79 -17.02
C ALA A 379 -1.21 -0.80 -18.48
N PRO A 380 -0.17 0.01 -18.83
CA PRO A 380 0.39 0.06 -20.18
C PRO A 380 1.28 -1.14 -20.47
N HIS A 381 1.49 -1.45 -21.77
CA HIS A 381 2.62 -2.26 -22.20
C HIS A 381 3.92 -1.46 -22.12
N VAL A 382 5.06 -2.16 -22.27
CA VAL A 382 6.38 -1.50 -22.26
C VAL A 382 6.48 -0.50 -23.39
N GLY A 383 6.69 0.76 -23.06
CA GLY A 383 6.94 1.82 -24.03
C GLY A 383 5.72 2.31 -24.81
N ASP A 384 4.50 1.88 -24.43
CA ASP A 384 3.28 2.30 -25.14
C ASP A 384 3.13 3.81 -25.34
N ASP A 385 3.70 4.59 -24.45
CA ASP A 385 3.57 6.06 -24.46
C ASP A 385 4.91 6.76 -24.79
N THR A 386 5.95 6.00 -25.19
CA THR A 386 7.30 6.55 -25.40
C THR A 386 7.29 7.73 -26.38
N ASP A 387 6.74 7.57 -27.57
CA ASP A 387 6.77 8.59 -28.61
C ASP A 387 5.99 9.85 -28.20
N ALA A 388 4.81 9.65 -27.62
CA ALA A 388 3.97 10.75 -27.18
C ALA A 388 4.65 11.58 -26.07
N VAL A 389 5.20 10.90 -25.06
CA VAL A 389 5.87 11.56 -23.94
C VAL A 389 7.15 12.26 -24.37
N LEU A 390 7.94 11.66 -25.26
CA LEU A 390 9.16 12.29 -25.76
C LEU A 390 8.87 13.52 -26.65
N ALA A 391 7.78 13.47 -27.42
CA ALA A 391 7.33 14.63 -28.18
C ALA A 391 6.86 15.78 -27.27
N GLU A 392 6.21 15.49 -26.13
CA GLU A 392 5.78 16.49 -25.13
C GLU A 392 6.97 17.31 -24.58
N ILE A 393 8.15 16.69 -24.45
CA ILE A 393 9.39 17.39 -24.02
C ILE A 393 10.22 17.94 -25.20
N GLY A 394 9.64 18.00 -26.41
CA GLY A 394 10.20 18.69 -27.55
C GLY A 394 11.12 17.87 -28.45
N LEU A 395 11.21 16.56 -28.30
CA LEU A 395 11.97 15.74 -29.25
C LEU A 395 11.18 15.59 -30.56
N SER A 396 11.88 15.78 -31.69
CA SER A 396 11.29 15.53 -33.01
C SER A 396 11.15 14.04 -33.31
N ALA A 397 10.27 13.69 -34.24
CA ALA A 397 10.10 12.31 -34.68
C ALA A 397 11.42 11.69 -35.19
N GLU A 398 12.28 12.49 -35.84
CA GLU A 398 13.61 12.06 -36.32
C GLU A 398 14.54 11.75 -35.13
N GLN A 399 14.54 12.57 -34.10
CA GLN A 399 15.33 12.33 -32.88
C GLN A 399 14.88 11.07 -32.17
N ILE A 400 13.56 10.86 -32.01
CA ILE A 400 13.00 9.64 -31.39
C ILE A 400 13.38 8.41 -32.24
N ALA A 401 13.28 8.48 -33.57
CA ALA A 401 13.67 7.38 -34.45
C ALA A 401 15.18 7.05 -34.35
N GLN A 402 16.04 8.06 -34.20
CA GLN A 402 17.48 7.87 -33.96
C GLN A 402 17.75 7.17 -32.61
N LEU A 403 17.08 7.59 -31.56
CA LEU A 403 17.21 6.94 -30.25
C LEU A 403 16.72 5.46 -30.30
N ARG A 404 15.66 5.20 -31.06
CA ARG A 404 15.12 3.84 -31.27
C ARG A 404 16.10 2.99 -32.07
N ALA A 405 16.69 3.52 -33.14
CA ALA A 405 17.69 2.81 -33.94
C ALA A 405 18.94 2.42 -33.14
N LYS A 406 19.30 3.20 -32.12
CA LYS A 406 20.38 2.89 -31.16
C LYS A 406 19.96 1.94 -30.03
N GLY A 407 18.68 1.52 -29.93
CA GLY A 407 18.15 0.71 -28.83
C GLY A 407 18.05 1.44 -27.48
N ILE A 408 18.06 2.77 -27.49
CA ILE A 408 17.95 3.60 -26.29
C ILE A 408 16.50 3.69 -25.82
N VAL A 409 15.57 3.75 -26.75
CA VAL A 409 14.11 3.74 -26.54
C VAL A 409 13.44 2.62 -27.33
N GLN A 410 12.25 2.23 -26.89
CA GLN A 410 11.37 1.28 -27.59
C GLN A 410 10.07 1.96 -27.99
#